data_29512b4575adf9b1f3a0fbd3a9dab3de
#
_entry.id   29512b4575adf9b1f3a0fbd3a9dab3de
#
_cell.length_a   1.000
_cell.length_b   1.000
_cell.length_c   1.000
_cell.angle_alpha   90.00
_cell.angle_beta   90.00
_cell.angle_gamma   90.00
#
_symmetry.space_group_name_H-M   'P 1'
#
loop_
_entity.id
_entity.type
_entity.pdbx_description
1 polymer ?
#
loop_
_entity_poly.entity_id
_entity_poly.type
_entity_poly.pdbx_seq_one_letter_code
_entity_poly.pdbx_strand_id
1 'polypeptide(L)'
;AIVSDFNLAIMHFDAAGGDRQSLVFFNKAAVYGLLARTHLYLEDWDKAMQYAQIALDEKGIAELTYGTAKYKALYNNEASNTESMFALAITQTDNWSANSCGTLWSSYNYSPSPKLQALYGKNDCRTSIFEWDAKSSPTVPIFKAGKFSHYDSGNPAYGTNYIVNAPEMFLIIAEANLKGSNGSLTKAQNALLTVAKRNADITSVSDLPATSDGLMKFLKDERARELFQEGLRLYDLRRWDENAEVYAAKAPTVSFTYTNYKISNLVFPIPSAEINAGFGVEQNDWSSTLPR
;
A
#
# COMPACT_ATOMS: atom_id res chain seq x y z
N ALA A 1 -1.65 20.95 11.27
CA ALA A 1 -2.46 21.18 10.07
C ALA A 1 -3.24 19.92 9.70
N ILE A 2 -2.64 18.85 9.13
CA ILE A 2 -3.32 17.66 8.59
C ILE A 2 -4.34 17.04 9.59
N VAL A 3 -3.93 16.75 10.82
CA VAL A 3 -4.85 16.17 11.84
C VAL A 3 -6.00 17.10 12.16
N SER A 4 -5.74 18.42 12.22
CA SER A 4 -6.79 19.43 12.45
C SER A 4 -7.79 19.45 11.29
N ASP A 5 -7.31 19.38 10.07
CA ASP A 5 -8.16 19.42 8.87
C ASP A 5 -9.06 18.18 8.78
N PHE A 6 -8.52 16.98 9.09
CA PHE A 6 -9.31 15.76 9.16
C PHE A 6 -10.35 15.78 10.28
N ASN A 7 -10.01 16.31 11.46
CA ASN A 7 -10.98 16.45 12.54
C ASN A 7 -12.11 17.42 12.16
N LEU A 8 -11.79 18.50 11.46
CA LEU A 8 -12.79 19.43 10.94
C LEU A 8 -13.69 18.75 9.89
N ALA A 9 -13.13 17.92 9.03
CA ALA A 9 -13.92 17.16 8.05
C ALA A 9 -14.94 16.22 8.74
N ILE A 10 -14.54 15.53 9.81
CA ILE A 10 -15.45 14.70 10.61
C ILE A 10 -16.60 15.53 11.18
N MET A 11 -16.30 16.68 11.77
CA MET A 11 -17.32 17.59 12.29
C MET A 11 -18.33 18.02 11.21
N HIS A 12 -17.88 18.29 10.00
CA HIS A 12 -18.75 18.63 8.89
C HIS A 12 -19.62 17.46 8.42
N PHE A 13 -19.09 16.24 8.37
CA PHE A 13 -19.90 15.05 8.08
C PHE A 13 -20.96 14.81 9.16
N ASP A 14 -20.63 14.99 10.43
CA ASP A 14 -21.57 14.85 11.54
C ASP A 14 -22.68 15.91 11.47
N ALA A 15 -22.31 17.15 11.19
CA ALA A 15 -23.27 18.26 11.03
C ALA A 15 -24.18 18.08 9.80
N ALA A 16 -23.71 17.41 8.76
CA ALA A 16 -24.49 17.08 7.56
C ALA A 16 -25.41 15.85 7.74
N GLY A 17 -25.32 15.16 8.88
CA GLY A 17 -26.10 13.95 9.16
C GLY A 17 -25.53 12.68 8.48
N GLY A 18 -24.26 12.70 8.09
CA GLY A 18 -23.56 11.59 7.49
C GLY A 18 -22.86 11.94 6.18
N ASP A 19 -22.44 10.91 5.47
CA ASP A 19 -21.71 11.03 4.21
C ASP A 19 -22.34 10.16 3.10
N ARG A 20 -21.77 10.27 1.89
CA ARG A 20 -22.13 9.39 0.78
C ARG A 20 -21.44 8.04 0.94
N GLN A 21 -22.21 6.99 1.02
CA GLN A 21 -21.75 5.61 1.13
C GLN A 21 -21.20 5.08 -0.22
N SER A 22 -20.21 5.78 -0.76
CA SER A 22 -19.55 5.41 -2.03
C SER A 22 -18.05 5.60 -1.92
N LEU A 23 -17.29 4.62 -2.40
CA LEU A 23 -15.83 4.65 -2.34
C LEU A 23 -15.17 5.74 -3.21
N VAL A 24 -15.90 6.27 -4.21
CA VAL A 24 -15.40 7.33 -5.09
C VAL A 24 -15.69 8.75 -4.57
N PHE A 25 -16.39 8.85 -3.45
CA PHE A 25 -16.54 10.11 -2.73
C PHE A 25 -15.81 10.04 -1.39
N PHE A 26 -15.19 11.16 -1.03
CA PHE A 26 -14.56 11.28 0.27
C PHE A 26 -15.62 11.12 1.36
N ASN A 27 -15.37 10.29 2.37
CA ASN A 27 -16.33 9.83 3.37
C ASN A 27 -15.66 9.68 4.75
N LYS A 28 -16.46 9.47 5.80
CA LYS A 28 -15.94 9.37 7.17
C LYS A 28 -14.93 8.22 7.34
N ALA A 29 -15.21 7.05 6.77
CA ALA A 29 -14.28 5.92 6.85
C ALA A 29 -12.92 6.27 6.26
N ALA A 30 -12.89 6.97 5.12
CA ALA A 30 -11.65 7.46 4.50
C ALA A 30 -10.90 8.46 5.39
N VAL A 31 -11.62 9.39 6.04
CA VAL A 31 -11.00 10.36 6.95
C VAL A 31 -10.36 9.66 8.13
N TYR A 32 -11.06 8.74 8.77
CA TYR A 32 -10.51 7.96 9.89
C TYR A 32 -9.33 7.07 9.45
N GLY A 33 -9.39 6.46 8.26
CA GLY A 33 -8.27 5.71 7.72
C GLY A 33 -7.03 6.58 7.47
N LEU A 34 -7.20 7.81 6.97
CA LEU A 34 -6.09 8.76 6.81
C LEU A 34 -5.57 9.29 8.14
N LEU A 35 -6.42 9.48 9.14
CA LEU A 35 -5.99 9.79 10.52
C LEU A 35 -5.17 8.63 11.10
N ALA A 36 -5.61 7.39 10.93
CA ALA A 36 -4.87 6.21 11.37
C ALA A 36 -3.47 6.15 10.75
N ARG A 37 -3.36 6.33 9.45
CA ARG A 37 -2.08 6.40 8.72
C ARG A 37 -1.22 7.56 9.20
N THR A 38 -1.82 8.74 9.43
CA THR A 38 -1.10 9.91 9.92
C THR A 38 -0.52 9.66 11.32
N HIS A 39 -1.31 9.10 12.24
CA HIS A 39 -0.85 8.77 13.59
C HIS A 39 0.15 7.61 13.60
N LEU A 40 0.06 6.64 12.66
CA LEU A 40 1.10 5.63 12.45
C LEU A 40 2.46 6.28 12.14
N TYR A 41 2.47 7.29 11.24
CA TYR A 41 3.70 8.00 10.86
C TYR A 41 4.23 8.93 11.96
N LEU A 42 3.35 9.37 12.86
CA LEU A 42 3.71 10.14 14.06
C LEU A 42 4.11 9.25 15.24
N GLU A 43 4.05 7.92 15.08
CA GLU A 43 4.26 6.93 16.14
C GLU A 43 3.32 7.11 17.35
N ASP A 44 2.16 7.73 17.13
CA ASP A 44 1.07 7.83 18.12
C ASP A 44 0.21 6.57 18.03
N TRP A 45 0.73 5.49 18.62
CA TRP A 45 0.22 4.13 18.47
C TRP A 45 -1.22 3.98 18.94
N ASP A 46 -1.57 4.61 20.04
CA ASP A 46 -2.92 4.53 20.61
C ASP A 46 -3.95 5.15 19.67
N LYS A 47 -3.67 6.32 19.11
CA LYS A 47 -4.57 6.95 18.12
C LYS A 47 -4.54 6.24 16.79
N ALA A 48 -3.39 5.73 16.36
CA ALA A 48 -3.30 4.97 15.12
C ALA A 48 -4.25 3.76 15.14
N MET A 49 -4.22 2.92 16.19
CA MET A 49 -5.13 1.79 16.30
C MET A 49 -6.57 2.20 16.53
N GLN A 50 -6.83 3.27 17.30
CA GLN A 50 -8.17 3.77 17.54
C GLN A 50 -8.84 4.22 16.24
N TYR A 51 -8.18 5.07 15.46
CA TYR A 51 -8.74 5.56 14.20
C TYR A 51 -8.83 4.48 13.13
N ALA A 52 -7.91 3.53 13.11
CA ALA A 52 -8.00 2.38 12.23
C ALA A 52 -9.24 1.52 12.53
N GLN A 53 -9.53 1.28 13.82
CA GLN A 53 -10.74 0.55 14.22
C GLN A 53 -12.00 1.33 13.84
N ILE A 54 -12.06 2.63 14.11
CA ILE A 54 -13.21 3.46 13.73
C ILE A 54 -13.43 3.44 12.21
N ALA A 55 -12.36 3.49 11.41
CA ALA A 55 -12.47 3.41 9.95
C ALA A 55 -13.10 2.09 9.48
N LEU A 56 -12.71 0.97 10.10
CA LEU A 56 -13.29 -0.34 9.82
C LEU A 56 -14.77 -0.40 10.22
N ASP A 57 -15.12 0.14 11.40
CA ASP A 57 -16.47 0.16 11.93
C ASP A 57 -17.39 1.04 11.06
N GLU A 58 -16.96 2.23 10.65
CA GLU A 58 -17.69 3.13 9.74
C GLU A 58 -17.96 2.47 8.38
N LYS A 59 -17.01 1.64 7.89
CA LYS A 59 -17.20 0.90 6.65
C LYS A 59 -17.96 -0.40 6.83
N GLY A 60 -18.12 -0.89 8.07
CA GLY A 60 -18.75 -2.16 8.38
C GLY A 60 -17.91 -3.38 7.98
N ILE A 61 -16.58 -3.26 8.04
CA ILE A 61 -15.64 -4.34 7.64
C ILE A 61 -15.07 -5.01 8.88
N ALA A 62 -15.50 -6.25 9.12
CA ALA A 62 -14.94 -7.12 10.17
C ALA A 62 -13.99 -8.19 9.61
N GLU A 63 -14.13 -8.52 8.34
CA GLU A 63 -13.34 -9.55 7.65
C GLU A 63 -12.96 -9.09 6.24
N LEU A 64 -11.92 -9.71 5.68
CA LEU A 64 -11.46 -9.45 4.32
C LEU A 64 -11.93 -10.55 3.35
N THR A 65 -11.75 -10.30 2.06
CA THR A 65 -12.09 -11.23 0.99
C THR A 65 -10.99 -12.27 0.82
N TYR A 66 -11.31 -13.55 0.88
CA TYR A 66 -10.37 -14.65 0.73
C TYR A 66 -10.67 -15.47 -0.52
N GLY A 67 -9.63 -16.14 -1.03
CA GLY A 67 -9.70 -17.01 -2.20
C GLY A 67 -9.42 -16.29 -3.52
N THR A 68 -8.78 -17.00 -4.41
CA THR A 68 -8.17 -16.50 -5.65
C THR A 68 -9.15 -15.73 -6.54
N ALA A 69 -10.32 -16.32 -6.84
CA ALA A 69 -11.31 -15.69 -7.72
C ALA A 69 -11.92 -14.44 -7.09
N LYS A 70 -12.24 -14.48 -5.79
CA LYS A 70 -12.85 -13.37 -5.08
C LYS A 70 -11.85 -12.22 -4.90
N TYR A 71 -10.58 -12.52 -4.58
CA TYR A 71 -9.54 -11.49 -4.46
C TYR A 71 -9.31 -10.77 -5.79
N LYS A 72 -9.18 -11.52 -6.90
CA LYS A 72 -9.04 -10.93 -8.23
C LYS A 72 -10.23 -10.04 -8.59
N ALA A 73 -11.45 -10.46 -8.23
CA ALA A 73 -12.67 -9.72 -8.50
C ALA A 73 -12.73 -8.34 -7.82
N LEU A 74 -12.00 -8.11 -6.73
CA LEU A 74 -11.88 -6.77 -6.12
C LEU A 74 -11.38 -5.71 -7.10
N TYR A 75 -10.66 -6.12 -8.14
CA TYR A 75 -10.04 -5.23 -9.12
C TYR A 75 -10.69 -5.28 -10.50
N ASN A 76 -11.94 -5.78 -10.60
CA ASN A 76 -12.68 -5.86 -11.85
C ASN A 76 -13.03 -4.48 -12.41
N ASN A 77 -13.54 -3.60 -11.57
CA ASN A 77 -13.91 -2.22 -11.90
C ASN A 77 -13.89 -1.35 -10.62
N GLU A 78 -14.21 -0.06 -10.73
CA GLU A 78 -14.17 0.87 -9.60
C GLU A 78 -15.10 0.51 -8.44
N ALA A 79 -16.22 -0.14 -8.71
CA ALA A 79 -17.22 -0.51 -7.71
C ALA A 79 -16.99 -1.89 -7.07
N SER A 80 -16.09 -2.71 -7.63
CA SER A 80 -15.91 -4.11 -7.21
C SER A 80 -15.17 -4.25 -5.89
N ASN A 81 -14.38 -3.25 -5.48
CA ASN A 81 -13.56 -3.35 -4.28
C ASN A 81 -14.37 -3.03 -3.03
N THR A 82 -14.88 -4.08 -2.38
CA THR A 82 -15.66 -3.96 -1.15
C THR A 82 -14.81 -3.63 0.08
N GLU A 83 -13.49 -3.70 -0.02
CA GLU A 83 -12.54 -3.43 1.07
C GLU A 83 -11.98 -2.00 1.01
N SER A 84 -12.20 -1.29 -0.09
CA SER A 84 -11.75 0.09 -0.21
C SER A 84 -12.71 1.05 0.47
N MET A 85 -12.15 2.01 1.20
CA MET A 85 -12.86 3.11 1.85
C MET A 85 -12.87 4.35 0.97
N PHE A 86 -11.79 4.54 0.18
CA PHE A 86 -11.70 5.65 -0.77
C PHE A 86 -10.82 5.28 -1.96
N ALA A 87 -11.29 5.62 -3.15
CA ALA A 87 -10.58 5.42 -4.39
C ALA A 87 -10.80 6.58 -5.36
N LEU A 88 -9.82 6.82 -6.20
CA LEU A 88 -9.94 7.71 -7.36
C LEU A 88 -10.39 6.86 -8.54
N ALA A 89 -11.66 6.99 -8.90
CA ALA A 89 -12.22 6.26 -10.04
C ALA A 89 -11.58 6.76 -11.33
N ILE A 90 -11.18 5.81 -12.15
CA ILE A 90 -10.73 6.04 -13.52
C ILE A 90 -11.74 5.35 -14.41
N THR A 91 -12.29 6.07 -15.38
CA THR A 91 -13.35 5.57 -16.24
C THR A 91 -12.93 5.62 -17.72
N GLN A 92 -13.74 5.04 -18.58
CA GLN A 92 -13.50 5.11 -20.03
C GLN A 92 -13.51 6.56 -20.57
N THR A 93 -14.33 7.43 -19.98
CA THR A 93 -14.47 8.82 -20.40
C THR A 93 -13.60 9.80 -19.62
N ASP A 94 -13.10 9.36 -18.47
CA ASP A 94 -12.21 10.16 -17.61
C ASP A 94 -11.03 9.29 -17.17
N ASN A 95 -9.99 9.31 -17.96
CA ASN A 95 -8.77 8.55 -17.71
C ASN A 95 -7.54 9.28 -18.26
N TRP A 96 -6.38 8.87 -17.76
CA TRP A 96 -5.10 9.46 -18.16
C TRP A 96 -4.45 8.71 -19.33
N SER A 97 -5.16 7.76 -19.94
CA SER A 97 -4.70 6.98 -21.09
C SER A 97 -3.30 6.39 -20.87
N ALA A 98 -2.32 6.83 -21.65
CA ALA A 98 -0.93 6.39 -21.55
C ALA A 98 -0.26 6.70 -20.19
N ASN A 99 -0.77 7.67 -19.44
CA ASN A 99 -0.22 8.11 -18.16
C ASN A 99 -0.98 7.53 -16.93
N SER A 100 -1.98 6.67 -17.14
CA SER A 100 -2.63 5.98 -16.02
C SER A 100 -1.66 4.99 -15.35
N CYS A 101 -1.83 4.75 -14.06
CA CYS A 101 -0.96 3.83 -13.30
C CYS A 101 -0.86 2.46 -13.95
N GLY A 102 -1.98 1.88 -14.38
CA GLY A 102 -1.98 0.56 -15.01
C GLY A 102 -1.24 0.51 -16.33
N THR A 103 -1.40 1.55 -17.17
CA THR A 103 -0.66 1.66 -18.44
C THR A 103 0.84 1.84 -18.19
N LEU A 104 1.23 2.66 -17.21
CA LEU A 104 2.64 2.88 -16.88
C LEU A 104 3.31 1.60 -16.40
N TRP A 105 2.64 0.79 -15.57
CA TRP A 105 3.17 -0.50 -15.12
C TRP A 105 3.49 -1.42 -16.28
N SER A 106 2.57 -1.57 -17.23
CA SER A 106 2.77 -2.44 -18.39
C SER A 106 3.74 -1.85 -19.43
N SER A 107 3.67 -0.55 -19.69
CA SER A 107 4.46 0.10 -20.75
C SER A 107 5.92 0.27 -20.40
N TYR A 108 6.23 0.50 -19.11
CA TYR A 108 7.61 0.66 -18.63
C TYR A 108 8.18 -0.62 -18.01
N ASN A 109 7.52 -1.74 -18.19
CA ASN A 109 7.94 -3.05 -17.68
C ASN A 109 8.19 -3.07 -16.16
N TYR A 110 7.43 -2.30 -15.40
CA TYR A 110 7.45 -2.44 -13.95
C TYR A 110 6.90 -3.80 -13.55
N SER A 111 7.51 -4.42 -12.58
CA SER A 111 7.09 -5.73 -12.09
C SER A 111 7.36 -5.86 -10.59
N PRO A 112 6.64 -6.76 -9.89
CA PRO A 112 7.00 -7.08 -8.51
C PRO A 112 8.44 -7.61 -8.47
N SER A 113 9.24 -7.13 -7.52
CA SER A 113 10.62 -7.56 -7.37
C SER A 113 10.70 -9.07 -7.07
N PRO A 114 11.79 -9.76 -7.41
CA PRO A 114 11.99 -11.16 -7.05
C PRO A 114 11.86 -11.40 -5.54
N LYS A 115 12.33 -10.46 -4.71
CA LYS A 115 12.20 -10.52 -3.26
C LYS A 115 10.74 -10.49 -2.83
N LEU A 116 9.93 -9.58 -3.39
CA LEU A 116 8.51 -9.53 -3.10
C LEU A 116 7.81 -10.82 -3.55
N GLN A 117 8.10 -11.30 -4.76
CA GLN A 117 7.49 -12.54 -5.27
C GLN A 117 7.79 -13.74 -4.36
N ALA A 118 9.00 -13.83 -3.80
CA ALA A 118 9.41 -14.90 -2.89
C ALA A 118 8.68 -14.87 -1.52
N LEU A 119 8.04 -13.75 -1.16
CA LEU A 119 7.26 -13.66 0.08
C LEU A 119 5.92 -14.38 0.00
N TYR A 120 5.35 -14.58 -1.19
CA TYR A 120 4.04 -15.21 -1.34
C TYR A 120 4.13 -16.73 -1.24
N GLY A 121 3.29 -17.30 -0.40
CA GLY A 121 3.10 -18.75 -0.33
C GLY A 121 2.39 -19.30 -1.58
N LYS A 122 2.49 -20.60 -1.79
CA LYS A 122 1.88 -21.29 -2.95
C LYS A 122 0.36 -21.08 -3.02
N ASN A 123 -0.31 -21.02 -1.86
CA ASN A 123 -1.75 -20.92 -1.72
C ASN A 123 -2.21 -19.49 -1.37
N ASP A 124 -1.36 -18.47 -1.64
CA ASP A 124 -1.69 -17.08 -1.42
C ASP A 124 -2.57 -16.54 -2.55
N CYS A 125 -3.79 -16.11 -2.22
CA CYS A 125 -4.75 -15.67 -3.23
C CYS A 125 -4.34 -14.37 -3.94
N ARG A 126 -3.43 -13.58 -3.35
CA ARG A 126 -2.91 -12.34 -3.94
C ARG A 126 -2.10 -12.56 -5.20
N THR A 127 -1.53 -13.75 -5.37
CA THR A 127 -0.81 -14.09 -6.61
C THR A 127 -1.73 -14.15 -7.84
N SER A 128 -3.04 -14.18 -7.65
CA SER A 128 -4.01 -14.20 -8.74
C SER A 128 -4.01 -12.94 -9.62
N ILE A 129 -3.49 -11.82 -9.11
CA ILE A 129 -3.31 -10.58 -9.88
C ILE A 129 -1.92 -10.49 -10.53
N PHE A 130 -1.04 -11.48 -10.31
CA PHE A 130 0.29 -11.52 -10.91
C PHE A 130 0.21 -12.14 -12.29
N GLU A 131 -0.24 -11.36 -13.25
CA GLU A 131 -0.34 -11.77 -14.65
C GLU A 131 0.81 -11.19 -15.46
N TRP A 132 1.36 -12.05 -16.32
CA TRP A 132 2.46 -11.71 -17.22
C TRP A 132 1.97 -11.68 -18.65
N ASP A 133 2.50 -10.75 -19.44
CA ASP A 133 2.19 -10.72 -20.87
C ASP A 133 2.74 -11.96 -21.57
N ALA A 134 2.09 -12.39 -22.64
CA ALA A 134 2.51 -13.54 -23.43
C ALA A 134 3.91 -13.36 -24.07
N LYS A 135 4.36 -12.12 -24.25
CA LYS A 135 5.71 -11.78 -24.74
C LYS A 135 6.75 -11.75 -23.61
N SER A 136 6.34 -11.99 -22.36
CA SER A 136 7.23 -12.02 -21.21
C SER A 136 8.25 -13.16 -21.34
N SER A 137 9.49 -12.85 -20.96
CA SER A 137 10.57 -13.85 -20.89
C SER A 137 11.29 -13.73 -19.54
N PRO A 138 12.07 -14.74 -19.12
CA PRO A 138 12.85 -14.63 -17.88
C PRO A 138 13.82 -13.44 -17.83
N THR A 139 14.23 -12.95 -19.00
CA THR A 139 15.14 -11.81 -19.12
C THR A 139 14.43 -10.48 -19.33
N VAL A 140 13.20 -10.50 -19.82
CA VAL A 140 12.34 -9.32 -20.00
C VAL A 140 10.94 -9.66 -19.50
N PRO A 141 10.71 -9.68 -18.19
CA PRO A 141 9.39 -9.91 -17.64
C PRO A 141 8.50 -8.69 -17.92
N ILE A 142 7.37 -8.91 -18.56
CA ILE A 142 6.35 -7.89 -18.81
C ILE A 142 5.16 -8.19 -17.92
N PHE A 143 5.05 -7.48 -16.81
CA PHE A 143 3.95 -7.60 -15.88
C PHE A 143 2.73 -6.84 -16.42
N LYS A 144 1.57 -7.44 -16.31
CA LYS A 144 0.32 -6.72 -16.57
C LYS A 144 0.06 -5.73 -15.43
N ALA A 145 -1.09 -5.14 -15.35
CA ALA A 145 -1.32 -4.01 -14.45
C ALA A 145 -1.57 -4.37 -12.96
N GLY A 146 -1.70 -5.65 -12.59
CA GLY A 146 -1.97 -6.06 -11.20
C GLY A 146 -3.23 -5.45 -10.63
N LYS A 147 -3.15 -4.68 -9.54
CA LYS A 147 -4.29 -3.99 -8.92
C LYS A 147 -4.95 -2.93 -9.83
N PHE A 148 -4.25 -2.45 -10.86
CA PHE A 148 -4.76 -1.49 -11.84
C PHE A 148 -5.31 -2.14 -13.11
N SER A 149 -5.55 -3.45 -13.10
CA SER A 149 -5.89 -4.18 -14.33
C SER A 149 -7.27 -3.87 -14.90
N HIS A 150 -8.24 -3.44 -14.09
CA HIS A 150 -9.63 -3.29 -14.47
C HIS A 150 -10.11 -4.53 -15.29
N TYR A 151 -10.23 -5.66 -14.61
CA TYR A 151 -10.39 -6.98 -15.24
C TYR A 151 -11.66 -7.12 -16.09
N ASP A 152 -12.73 -6.36 -15.79
CA ASP A 152 -13.97 -6.40 -16.58
C ASP A 152 -13.75 -5.83 -17.99
N SER A 153 -12.97 -4.76 -18.14
CA SER A 153 -12.66 -4.17 -19.45
C SER A 153 -11.39 -4.74 -20.09
N GLY A 154 -10.48 -5.29 -19.26
CA GLY A 154 -9.16 -5.69 -19.68
C GLY A 154 -8.25 -4.52 -20.12
N ASN A 155 -8.68 -3.28 -19.88
CA ASN A 155 -7.92 -2.09 -20.25
C ASN A 155 -7.27 -1.45 -19.00
N PRO A 156 -5.95 -1.56 -18.85
CA PRO A 156 -5.24 -1.04 -17.66
C PRO A 156 -5.31 0.50 -17.56
N ALA A 157 -5.67 1.21 -18.63
CA ALA A 157 -5.87 2.66 -18.59
C ALA A 157 -7.04 3.06 -17.68
N TYR A 158 -7.97 2.15 -17.41
CA TYR A 158 -9.14 2.38 -16.55
C TYR A 158 -8.94 1.88 -15.10
N GLY A 159 -7.73 1.48 -14.74
CA GLY A 159 -7.42 0.98 -13.42
C GLY A 159 -7.62 2.03 -12.33
N THR A 160 -8.53 1.73 -11.40
CA THR A 160 -8.84 2.58 -10.24
C THR A 160 -7.66 2.67 -9.27
N ASN A 161 -7.41 3.86 -8.74
CA ASN A 161 -6.40 4.08 -7.71
C ASN A 161 -7.03 4.00 -6.31
N TYR A 162 -6.80 2.90 -5.62
CA TYR A 162 -7.29 2.67 -4.26
C TYR A 162 -6.39 3.37 -3.25
N ILE A 163 -6.93 4.31 -2.47
CA ILE A 163 -6.16 5.22 -1.62
C ILE A 163 -6.20 4.81 -0.14
N VAL A 164 -7.37 4.38 0.34
CA VAL A 164 -7.57 3.94 1.73
C VAL A 164 -8.29 2.62 1.73
N ASN A 165 -7.67 1.59 2.28
CA ASN A 165 -8.15 0.22 2.21
C ASN A 165 -8.17 -0.45 3.58
N ALA A 166 -9.16 -1.33 3.81
CA ALA A 166 -9.33 -2.04 5.08
C ALA A 166 -8.11 -2.91 5.48
N PRO A 167 -7.43 -3.61 4.57
CA PRO A 167 -6.23 -4.38 4.95
C PRO A 167 -5.16 -3.52 5.62
N GLU A 168 -4.96 -2.28 5.17
CA GLU A 168 -4.02 -1.36 5.82
C GLU A 168 -4.42 -1.07 7.26
N MET A 169 -5.73 -0.90 7.54
CA MET A 169 -6.23 -0.64 8.89
C MET A 169 -5.93 -1.81 9.83
N PHE A 170 -6.14 -3.05 9.42
CA PHE A 170 -5.75 -4.22 10.21
C PHE A 170 -4.24 -4.27 10.47
N LEU A 171 -3.43 -3.92 9.48
CA LEU A 171 -1.97 -3.87 9.61
C LEU A 171 -1.51 -2.73 10.53
N ILE A 172 -2.19 -1.58 10.53
CA ILE A 172 -1.96 -0.48 11.49
C ILE A 172 -2.31 -0.93 12.91
N ILE A 173 -3.46 -1.58 13.12
CA ILE A 173 -3.87 -2.12 14.41
C ILE A 173 -2.83 -3.13 14.92
N ALA A 174 -2.34 -4.02 14.05
CA ALA A 174 -1.32 -5.00 14.42
C ALA A 174 -0.02 -4.34 14.85
N GLU A 175 0.49 -3.38 14.07
CA GLU A 175 1.74 -2.68 14.37
C GLU A 175 1.64 -1.83 15.64
N ALA A 176 0.55 -1.09 15.80
CA ALA A 176 0.31 -0.28 16.99
C ALA A 176 0.23 -1.13 18.28
N ASN A 177 -0.34 -2.33 18.19
CA ASN A 177 -0.35 -3.26 19.32
C ASN A 177 1.04 -3.90 19.60
N LEU A 178 1.95 -3.93 18.64
CA LEU A 178 3.32 -4.40 18.84
C LEU A 178 4.26 -3.33 19.37
N LYS A 179 4.00 -2.06 19.05
CA LYS A 179 4.89 -0.92 19.33
C LYS A 179 4.41 -0.07 20.51
N GLY A 180 3.11 0.04 20.71
CA GLY A 180 2.51 0.90 21.73
C GLY A 180 2.67 0.32 23.14
N SER A 181 2.82 1.20 24.14
CA SER A 181 2.92 0.82 25.55
C SER A 181 1.65 0.14 26.07
N ASN A 182 0.50 0.45 25.49
CA ASN A 182 -0.81 -0.15 25.81
C ASN A 182 -1.16 -1.33 24.88
N GLY A 183 -0.18 -1.81 24.12
CA GLY A 183 -0.38 -2.84 23.12
C GLY A 183 -0.58 -4.24 23.69
N SER A 184 -1.14 -5.11 22.87
CA SER A 184 -1.40 -6.52 23.22
C SER A 184 -0.93 -7.42 22.08
N LEU A 185 -0.04 -8.35 22.39
CA LEU A 185 0.43 -9.34 21.43
C LEU A 185 -0.73 -10.14 20.81
N THR A 186 -1.71 -10.53 21.63
CA THR A 186 -2.89 -11.25 21.13
C THR A 186 -3.73 -10.41 20.17
N LYS A 187 -3.92 -9.11 20.45
CA LYS A 187 -4.64 -8.22 19.53
C LYS A 187 -3.86 -8.02 18.24
N ALA A 188 -2.54 -7.89 18.33
CA ALA A 188 -1.67 -7.81 17.17
C ALA A 188 -1.77 -9.07 16.29
N GLN A 189 -1.72 -10.25 16.90
CA GLN A 189 -1.87 -11.53 16.20
C GLN A 189 -3.23 -11.64 15.49
N ASN A 190 -4.32 -11.29 16.18
CA ASN A 190 -5.67 -11.37 15.59
C ASN A 190 -5.84 -10.41 14.41
N ALA A 191 -5.40 -9.17 14.54
CA ALA A 191 -5.47 -8.21 13.45
C ALA A 191 -4.61 -8.66 12.25
N LEU A 192 -3.40 -9.15 12.52
CA LEU A 192 -2.50 -9.64 11.48
C LEU A 192 -3.03 -10.91 10.81
N LEU A 193 -3.65 -11.81 11.57
CA LEU A 193 -4.28 -13.02 11.03
C LEU A 193 -5.35 -12.70 10.00
N THR A 194 -6.15 -11.65 10.24
CA THR A 194 -7.19 -11.23 9.28
C THR A 194 -6.60 -10.97 7.90
N VAL A 195 -5.42 -10.36 7.81
CA VAL A 195 -4.74 -10.13 6.53
C VAL A 195 -4.01 -11.39 6.06
N ALA A 196 -3.31 -12.08 6.95
CA ALA A 196 -2.47 -13.23 6.62
C ALA A 196 -3.26 -14.42 6.04
N LYS A 197 -4.55 -14.56 6.37
CA LYS A 197 -5.48 -15.55 5.77
C LYS A 197 -5.67 -15.41 4.25
N ARG A 198 -5.13 -14.35 3.61
CA ARG A 198 -4.96 -14.30 2.15
C ARG A 198 -4.14 -15.49 1.64
N ASN A 199 -3.18 -15.95 2.42
CA ASN A 199 -2.55 -17.25 2.23
C ASN A 199 -3.37 -18.34 2.92
N ALA A 200 -3.96 -19.24 2.16
CA ALA A 200 -4.84 -20.31 2.66
C ALA A 200 -4.11 -21.32 3.58
N ASP A 201 -2.77 -21.29 3.61
CA ASP A 201 -1.97 -22.10 4.54
C ASP A 201 -1.95 -21.52 5.97
N ILE A 202 -2.40 -20.26 6.14
CA ILE A 202 -2.50 -19.58 7.43
C ILE A 202 -3.97 -19.52 7.84
N THR A 203 -4.34 -20.27 8.86
CA THR A 203 -5.75 -20.45 9.28
C THR A 203 -6.03 -19.94 10.67
N SER A 204 -5.01 -19.89 11.51
CA SER A 204 -5.13 -19.54 12.93
C SER A 204 -3.91 -18.76 13.45
N VAL A 205 -4.03 -18.20 14.64
CA VAL A 205 -2.91 -17.47 15.28
C VAL A 205 -1.71 -18.36 15.58
N SER A 206 -1.89 -19.68 15.70
CA SER A 206 -0.78 -20.64 15.91
C SER A 206 0.13 -20.76 14.66
N ASP A 207 -0.35 -20.34 13.50
CA ASP A 207 0.43 -20.33 12.26
C ASP A 207 1.28 -19.06 12.12
N LEU A 208 1.11 -18.10 13.06
CA LEU A 208 1.88 -16.87 13.12
C LEU A 208 3.01 -16.96 14.15
N PRO A 209 4.08 -16.14 14.02
CA PRO A 209 5.12 -16.07 15.03
C PRO A 209 4.56 -15.76 16.42
N ALA A 210 5.05 -16.48 17.44
CA ALA A 210 4.57 -16.34 18.81
C ALA A 210 5.24 -15.20 19.60
N THR A 211 6.34 -14.63 19.10
CA THR A 211 7.08 -13.55 19.76
C THR A 211 6.79 -12.20 19.11
N SER A 212 6.91 -11.13 19.87
CA SER A 212 6.72 -9.76 19.36
C SER A 212 7.66 -9.45 18.19
N ASP A 213 8.94 -9.79 18.31
CA ASP A 213 9.94 -9.53 17.26
C ASP A 213 9.67 -10.36 16.00
N GLY A 214 9.34 -11.63 16.18
CA GLY A 214 8.96 -12.51 15.07
C GLY A 214 7.71 -12.01 14.34
N LEU A 215 6.70 -11.57 15.12
CA LEU A 215 5.45 -11.05 14.58
C LEU A 215 5.66 -9.70 13.87
N MET A 216 6.54 -8.84 14.41
CA MET A 216 6.90 -7.58 13.74
C MET A 216 7.60 -7.82 12.40
N LYS A 217 8.51 -8.80 12.33
CA LYS A 217 9.13 -9.19 11.06
C LYS A 217 8.09 -9.71 10.07
N PHE A 218 7.20 -10.59 10.52
CA PHE A 218 6.11 -11.11 9.69
C PHE A 218 5.19 -9.98 9.18
N LEU A 219 4.84 -9.03 10.05
CA LEU A 219 4.03 -7.85 9.72
C LEU A 219 4.68 -7.01 8.60
N LYS A 220 5.98 -6.77 8.67
CA LYS A 220 6.71 -6.03 7.63
C LYS A 220 6.63 -6.71 6.26
N ASP A 221 6.74 -8.04 6.25
CA ASP A 221 6.56 -8.84 5.04
C ASP A 221 5.10 -8.84 4.58
N GLU A 222 4.14 -8.91 5.53
CA GLU A 222 2.71 -8.86 5.22
C GLU A 222 2.29 -7.52 4.64
N ARG A 223 2.82 -6.40 5.15
CA ARG A 223 2.61 -5.08 4.55
C ARG A 223 3.17 -5.00 3.13
N ALA A 224 4.31 -5.61 2.88
CA ALA A 224 4.88 -5.67 1.53
C ALA A 224 4.00 -6.47 0.56
N ARG A 225 3.47 -7.62 1.02
CA ARG A 225 2.55 -8.46 0.23
C ARG A 225 1.22 -7.78 -0.05
N GLU A 226 0.59 -7.26 1.01
CA GLU A 226 -0.77 -6.75 0.92
C GLU A 226 -0.83 -5.38 0.23
N LEU A 227 0.09 -4.47 0.57
CA LEU A 227 0.05 -3.09 0.10
C LEU A 227 0.85 -2.87 -1.21
N PHE A 228 1.15 -3.97 -1.93
CA PHE A 228 1.76 -3.91 -3.26
C PHE A 228 0.94 -3.02 -4.18
N GLN A 229 1.59 -2.10 -4.89
CA GLN A 229 1.00 -1.10 -5.78
C GLN A 229 0.13 -0.02 -5.10
N GLU A 230 0.17 0.11 -3.77
CA GLU A 230 -0.59 1.17 -3.06
C GLU A 230 0.28 2.39 -2.68
N GLY A 231 1.53 2.43 -3.12
CA GLY A 231 2.43 3.58 -2.90
C GLY A 231 2.98 3.73 -1.48
N LEU A 232 2.77 2.74 -0.59
CA LEU A 232 3.10 2.86 0.83
C LEU A 232 4.49 2.32 1.20
N ARG A 233 5.08 1.45 0.36
CA ARG A 233 6.32 0.73 0.70
C ARG A 233 7.51 1.63 0.99
N LEU A 234 7.69 2.71 0.24
CA LEU A 234 8.76 3.68 0.46
C LEU A 234 8.70 4.29 1.87
N TYR A 235 7.50 4.67 2.29
CA TYR A 235 7.27 5.27 3.61
C TYR A 235 7.48 4.26 4.74
N ASP A 236 7.07 3.01 4.54
CA ASP A 236 7.30 1.93 5.49
C ASP A 236 8.80 1.67 5.69
N LEU A 237 9.56 1.49 4.62
CA LEU A 237 11.01 1.28 4.70
C LEU A 237 11.72 2.46 5.36
N ARG A 238 11.28 3.68 5.06
CA ARG A 238 11.86 4.90 5.63
C ARG A 238 11.62 5.01 7.13
N ARG A 239 10.39 4.76 7.62
CA ARG A 239 10.06 4.86 9.04
C ARG A 239 10.65 3.71 9.88
N TRP A 240 10.96 2.58 9.24
CA TRP A 240 11.65 1.45 9.88
C TRP A 240 13.18 1.51 9.79
N ASP A 241 13.72 2.50 9.12
CA ASP A 241 15.16 2.64 8.78
C ASP A 241 15.72 1.38 8.10
N GLU A 242 14.93 0.79 7.19
CA GLU A 242 15.31 -0.41 6.46
C GLU A 242 15.89 -0.12 5.09
N ASN A 243 16.76 -1.02 4.64
CA ASN A 243 17.33 -0.98 3.30
C ASN A 243 16.32 -1.46 2.27
N ALA A 244 16.35 -0.85 1.10
CA ALA A 244 15.68 -1.39 -0.07
C ALA A 244 16.68 -2.05 -1.01
N GLU A 245 16.24 -3.13 -1.61
CA GLU A 245 16.89 -3.68 -2.78
C GLU A 245 16.25 -3.08 -4.02
N VAL A 246 17.03 -2.41 -4.84
CA VAL A 246 16.57 -1.87 -6.10
C VAL A 246 17.05 -2.81 -7.21
N TYR A 247 16.11 -3.42 -7.89
CA TYR A 247 16.37 -4.23 -9.07
C TYR A 247 16.12 -3.38 -10.30
N ALA A 248 17.17 -3.13 -11.09
CA ALA A 248 16.96 -2.64 -12.43
C ALA A 248 16.30 -3.74 -13.27
N ALA A 249 15.28 -3.41 -14.02
CA ALA A 249 14.86 -4.28 -15.11
C ALA A 249 16.10 -4.58 -15.97
N LYS A 250 16.34 -5.84 -16.30
CA LYS A 250 17.40 -6.19 -17.23
C LYS A 250 17.05 -5.63 -18.61
N ALA A 251 17.30 -4.33 -18.78
CA ALA A 251 17.45 -3.83 -20.14
C ALA A 251 18.66 -4.54 -20.76
N PRO A 252 18.63 -4.86 -22.06
CA PRO A 252 19.75 -5.57 -22.71
C PRO A 252 21.10 -4.89 -22.53
N THR A 253 21.10 -3.62 -22.11
CA THR A 253 22.30 -2.77 -22.05
C THR A 253 22.66 -2.26 -20.65
N VAL A 254 21.79 -2.38 -19.65
CA VAL A 254 22.07 -1.88 -18.30
C VAL A 254 21.55 -2.87 -17.27
N SER A 255 22.45 -3.50 -16.55
CA SER A 255 22.12 -4.37 -15.40
C SER A 255 22.86 -3.82 -14.18
N PHE A 256 22.13 -3.22 -13.26
CA PHE A 256 22.69 -2.92 -11.95
C PHE A 256 21.66 -3.28 -10.86
N THR A 257 22.19 -3.82 -9.78
CA THR A 257 21.40 -4.10 -8.58
C THR A 257 22.03 -3.30 -7.46
N TYR A 258 21.26 -2.45 -6.82
CA TYR A 258 21.67 -1.79 -5.60
C TYR A 258 21.20 -2.61 -4.42
N THR A 259 22.15 -3.13 -3.64
CA THR A 259 21.90 -3.80 -2.37
C THR A 259 22.28 -2.85 -1.22
N ASN A 260 21.60 -2.99 -0.08
CA ASN A 260 21.88 -2.21 1.13
C ASN A 260 21.66 -0.69 1.00
N TYR A 261 20.70 -0.29 0.21
CA TYR A 261 20.36 1.12 0.04
C TYR A 261 19.41 1.58 1.14
N LYS A 262 19.86 2.51 1.98
CA LYS A 262 19.02 3.10 3.02
C LYS A 262 18.07 4.13 2.43
N ILE A 263 16.81 3.79 2.33
CA ILE A 263 15.77 4.69 1.81
C ILE A 263 15.54 5.90 2.72
N SER A 264 15.74 5.76 4.03
CA SER A 264 15.67 6.89 4.97
C SER A 264 16.59 8.05 4.59
N ASN A 265 17.70 7.74 3.95
CA ASN A 265 18.68 8.73 3.50
C ASN A 265 18.40 9.26 2.08
N LEU A 266 17.43 8.66 1.35
CA LEU A 266 17.10 9.11 0.00
C LEU A 266 16.30 10.41 0.05
N VAL A 267 16.93 11.49 -0.37
CA VAL A 267 16.32 12.79 -0.52
C VAL A 267 16.49 13.22 -1.98
N PHE A 268 15.39 13.65 -2.61
CA PHE A 268 15.51 14.21 -3.96
C PHE A 268 16.30 15.52 -3.92
N PRO A 269 17.15 15.80 -4.94
CA PRO A 269 17.81 17.10 -5.05
C PRO A 269 16.78 18.21 -5.23
N ILE A 270 17.07 19.36 -4.63
CA ILE A 270 16.27 20.55 -4.87
C ILE A 270 16.50 20.98 -6.34
N PRO A 271 15.44 21.25 -7.11
CA PRO A 271 15.58 21.66 -8.51
C PRO A 271 16.51 22.86 -8.63
N SER A 272 17.38 22.87 -9.64
CA SER A 272 18.30 23.97 -9.87
C SER A 272 17.60 25.32 -10.07
N ALA A 273 16.38 25.31 -10.60
CA ALA A 273 15.56 26.51 -10.75
C ALA A 273 15.26 27.18 -9.39
N GLU A 274 14.97 26.38 -8.35
CA GLU A 274 14.69 26.89 -7.00
C GLU A 274 15.96 27.49 -6.35
N ILE A 275 17.09 26.82 -6.52
CA ILE A 275 18.39 27.32 -6.05
C ILE A 275 18.75 28.64 -6.73
N ASN A 276 18.57 28.70 -8.07
CA ASN A 276 18.92 29.85 -8.88
C ASN A 276 17.94 31.02 -8.71
N ALA A 277 16.76 30.79 -8.15
CA ALA A 277 15.78 31.84 -7.86
C ALA A 277 16.24 32.84 -6.78
N GLY A 278 17.35 32.55 -6.06
CA GLY A 278 17.99 33.51 -5.15
C GLY A 278 17.28 33.70 -3.81
N PHE A 279 16.40 32.77 -3.41
CA PHE A 279 15.70 32.82 -2.11
C PHE A 279 16.51 32.25 -0.93
N GLY A 280 17.83 32.12 -1.08
CA GLY A 280 18.69 31.56 -0.03
C GLY A 280 18.50 30.06 0.20
N VAL A 281 17.97 29.35 -0.78
CA VAL A 281 17.81 27.89 -0.73
C VAL A 281 19.17 27.26 -1.06
N GLU A 282 19.67 26.45 -0.14
CA GLU A 282 20.88 25.66 -0.34
C GLU A 282 20.55 24.23 -0.75
N GLN A 283 21.38 23.62 -1.61
CA GLN A 283 21.21 22.23 -2.03
C GLN A 283 21.37 21.28 -0.84
N ASN A 284 20.48 20.30 -0.73
CA ASN A 284 20.66 19.21 0.22
C ASN A 284 21.79 18.27 -0.22
N ASP A 285 22.34 17.50 0.70
CA ASP A 285 23.39 16.51 0.41
C ASP A 285 22.81 15.21 -0.17
N TRP A 286 22.05 15.31 -1.25
CA TRP A 286 21.44 14.15 -1.90
C TRP A 286 22.46 13.20 -2.53
N SER A 287 23.61 13.69 -2.93
CA SER A 287 24.64 12.90 -3.63
C SER A 287 25.35 11.91 -2.71
N SER A 288 25.43 12.19 -1.40
CA SER A 288 26.01 11.26 -0.43
C SER A 288 25.14 10.01 -0.20
N THR A 289 23.86 10.09 -0.55
CA THR A 289 22.89 9.01 -0.36
C THR A 289 22.77 8.08 -1.57
N LEU A 290 23.35 8.47 -2.70
CA LEU A 290 23.35 7.64 -3.91
C LEU A 290 24.39 6.52 -3.80
N PRO A 291 24.08 5.31 -4.28
CA PRO A 291 25.06 4.24 -4.44
C PRO A 291 26.17 4.71 -5.39
N ARG A 292 27.40 4.48 -5.02
CA ARG A 292 28.60 4.77 -5.85
C ARG A 292 29.11 3.49 -6.48
#